data_42f46b268b9ca9b3193c6fbfa8177cb2
#
_entry.id   42f46b268b9ca9b3193c6fbfa8177cb2
#
_cell.length_a   1.000
_cell.length_b   1.000
_cell.length_c   1.000
_cell.angle_alpha   90.00
_cell.angle_beta   90.00
_cell.angle_gamma   90.00
#
_symmetry.space_group_name_H-M   'P 1'
#
loop_
_entity.id
_entity.type
_entity.pdbx_description
1 polymer ?
#
loop_
_entity_poly.entity_id
_entity_poly.type
_entity_poly.pdbx_seq_one_letter_code
_entity_poly.pdbx_strand_id
1 'polypeptide(L)'
;MPDRYAHCTFCGARFVPDQPWPRRCGACGETSYLNPKPVAVAVQPVGGGLLVVRRGIPPARDTLALPGGFVEAGETWQQAASRELSEEVGLRTDPEAVRLYDTISAPDGTLLIFGLFPALATPDELPPAAPDDETLGFEVLHEPRALGFDLHTRVANRYFAQVAAGL
;
A
#
# COMPACT_ATOMS: atom_id res chain seq x y z
N MET A 1 -3.36 19.65 -17.56
CA MET A 1 -4.20 18.60 -16.95
C MET A 1 -5.30 19.26 -16.14
N PRO A 2 -6.54 18.72 -16.07
CA PRO A 2 -7.55 19.26 -15.17
C PRO A 2 -7.04 19.19 -13.73
N ASP A 3 -7.13 20.32 -13.02
CA ASP A 3 -6.77 20.38 -11.60
C ASP A 3 -7.88 19.71 -10.79
N ARG A 4 -7.59 18.50 -10.28
CA ARG A 4 -8.51 17.69 -9.48
C ARG A 4 -9.06 18.43 -8.25
N TYR A 5 -8.34 19.44 -7.78
CA TYR A 5 -8.64 20.16 -6.55
C TYR A 5 -9.02 21.62 -6.80
N ALA A 6 -9.40 21.97 -8.03
CA ALA A 6 -9.76 23.34 -8.41
C ALA A 6 -11.09 23.83 -7.84
N HIS A 7 -11.93 22.94 -7.30
CA HIS A 7 -13.29 23.24 -6.90
C HIS A 7 -13.57 22.85 -5.44
N CYS A 8 -14.45 23.61 -4.81
CA CYS A 8 -14.94 23.33 -3.46
C CYS A 8 -15.69 21.98 -3.42
N THR A 9 -15.36 21.13 -2.45
CA THR A 9 -15.96 19.80 -2.29
C THR A 9 -17.42 19.87 -1.80
N PHE A 10 -17.89 21.02 -1.30
CA PHE A 10 -19.24 21.23 -0.78
C PHE A 10 -20.21 21.80 -1.80
N CYS A 11 -19.81 22.86 -2.53
CA CYS A 11 -20.72 23.58 -3.45
C CYS A 11 -20.28 23.57 -4.91
N GLY A 12 -19.12 23.03 -5.24
CA GLY A 12 -18.59 22.97 -6.60
C GLY A 12 -18.03 24.31 -7.13
N ALA A 13 -18.08 25.40 -6.36
CA ALA A 13 -17.51 26.68 -6.78
C ALA A 13 -15.99 26.57 -6.95
N ARG A 14 -15.45 27.25 -7.97
CA ARG A 14 -14.01 27.26 -8.23
C ARG A 14 -13.27 28.02 -7.15
N PHE A 15 -12.17 27.46 -6.65
CA PHE A 15 -11.26 28.18 -5.76
C PHE A 15 -10.46 29.25 -6.51
N VAL A 16 -10.00 30.26 -5.76
CA VAL A 16 -9.01 31.22 -6.26
C VAL A 16 -7.74 30.46 -6.65
N PRO A 17 -7.15 30.74 -7.82
CA PRO A 17 -5.88 30.13 -8.20
C PRO A 17 -4.82 30.29 -7.09
N ASP A 18 -3.98 29.28 -6.89
CA ASP A 18 -2.87 29.26 -5.94
C ASP A 18 -3.22 29.45 -4.46
N GLN A 19 -4.51 29.38 -4.10
CA GLN A 19 -4.93 29.41 -2.71
C GLN A 19 -4.32 28.20 -1.95
N PRO A 20 -3.59 28.43 -0.83
CA PRO A 20 -2.99 27.36 -0.06
C PRO A 20 -4.03 26.48 0.65
N TRP A 21 -3.68 25.24 0.91
CA TRP A 21 -4.50 24.34 1.73
C TRP A 21 -4.30 24.58 3.24
N PRO A 22 -5.37 24.41 4.07
CA PRO A 22 -6.77 24.14 3.70
C PRO A 22 -7.42 25.35 3.00
N ARG A 23 -8.37 25.11 2.06
CA ARG A 23 -8.99 26.13 1.24
C ARG A 23 -10.39 26.51 1.73
N ARG A 24 -10.59 27.77 2.13
CA ARG A 24 -11.92 28.29 2.44
C ARG A 24 -12.61 28.76 1.17
N CYS A 25 -13.82 28.27 0.93
CA CYS A 25 -14.61 28.62 -0.24
C CYS A 25 -15.21 30.05 -0.11
N GLY A 26 -14.96 30.91 -1.10
CA GLY A 26 -15.54 32.27 -1.13
C GLY A 26 -17.06 32.30 -1.40
N ALA A 27 -17.64 31.22 -1.95
CA ALA A 27 -19.06 31.15 -2.28
C ALA A 27 -19.92 30.59 -1.12
N CYS A 28 -19.51 29.50 -0.47
CA CYS A 28 -20.30 28.90 0.61
C CYS A 28 -19.68 29.05 2.01
N GLY A 29 -18.43 29.53 2.11
CA GLY A 29 -17.74 29.73 3.38
C GLY A 29 -17.14 28.45 3.99
N GLU A 30 -17.42 27.27 3.43
CA GLU A 30 -16.91 25.99 3.92
C GLU A 30 -15.42 25.81 3.63
N THR A 31 -14.75 24.97 4.42
CA THR A 31 -13.32 24.69 4.29
C THR A 31 -13.09 23.29 3.75
N SER A 32 -12.42 23.21 2.60
CA SER A 32 -11.94 21.94 2.02
C SER A 32 -10.51 21.64 2.44
N TYR A 33 -10.22 20.35 2.67
CA TYR A 33 -8.92 19.86 3.08
C TYR A 33 -8.30 18.98 1.98
N LEU A 34 -6.99 18.96 1.90
CA LEU A 34 -6.22 18.00 1.13
C LEU A 34 -5.55 17.04 2.11
N ASN A 35 -6.15 15.87 2.27
CA ASN A 35 -5.66 14.85 3.19
C ASN A 35 -4.73 13.85 2.49
N PRO A 36 -3.75 13.26 3.21
CA PRO A 36 -2.99 12.12 2.73
C PRO A 36 -3.91 10.97 2.32
N LYS A 37 -3.48 10.19 1.32
CA LYS A 37 -4.19 8.98 0.91
C LYS A 37 -3.57 7.80 1.65
N PRO A 38 -4.33 7.08 2.51
CA PRO A 38 -3.82 5.90 3.17
C PRO A 38 -3.72 4.73 2.20
N VAL A 39 -2.58 4.04 2.25
CA VAL A 39 -2.29 2.79 1.51
C VAL A 39 -1.84 1.75 2.52
N ALA A 40 -2.51 0.60 2.55
CA ALA A 40 -2.12 -0.53 3.38
C ALA A 40 -1.25 -1.49 2.56
N VAL A 41 -0.12 -1.90 3.12
CA VAL A 41 0.89 -2.74 2.45
C VAL A 41 1.19 -3.95 3.31
N ALA A 42 1.13 -5.15 2.72
CA ALA A 42 1.38 -6.39 3.43
C ALA A 42 2.88 -6.72 3.47
N VAL A 43 3.40 -6.94 4.67
CA VAL A 43 4.68 -7.60 4.93
C VAL A 43 4.35 -9.04 5.32
N GLN A 44 4.36 -9.95 4.35
CA GLN A 44 3.99 -11.36 4.53
C GLN A 44 5.23 -12.25 4.50
N PRO A 45 5.68 -12.75 5.66
CA PRO A 45 6.76 -13.73 5.73
C PRO A 45 6.31 -15.10 5.23
N VAL A 46 7.20 -15.79 4.48
CA VAL A 46 6.95 -17.13 3.95
C VAL A 46 8.26 -17.93 3.94
N GLY A 47 8.37 -19.01 4.70
CA GLY A 47 9.54 -19.88 4.70
C GLY A 47 10.87 -19.14 4.99
N GLY A 48 10.85 -18.13 5.86
CA GLY A 48 12.00 -17.26 6.13
C GLY A 48 12.25 -16.18 5.06
N GLY A 49 11.50 -16.19 3.97
CA GLY A 49 11.50 -15.17 2.92
C GLY A 49 10.38 -14.15 3.07
N LEU A 50 10.23 -13.31 2.06
CA LEU A 50 9.23 -12.23 1.99
C LEU A 50 8.45 -12.32 0.68
N LEU A 51 7.11 -12.41 0.77
CA LEU A 51 6.22 -12.43 -0.38
C LEU A 51 6.23 -11.09 -1.10
N VAL A 52 6.36 -11.11 -2.42
CA VAL A 52 6.25 -9.95 -3.30
C VAL A 52 5.41 -10.29 -4.52
N VAL A 53 4.76 -9.29 -5.10
CA VAL A 53 3.98 -9.39 -6.33
C VAL A 53 4.72 -8.72 -7.48
N ARG A 54 4.49 -9.20 -8.72
CA ARG A 54 4.93 -8.54 -9.94
C ARG A 54 3.80 -7.68 -10.48
N ARG A 55 4.01 -6.38 -10.52
CA ARG A 55 3.00 -5.41 -10.90
C ARG A 55 2.62 -5.51 -12.38
N GLY A 56 1.33 -5.53 -12.68
CA GLY A 56 0.77 -5.49 -14.04
C GLY A 56 0.47 -4.08 -14.55
N ILE A 57 0.36 -3.08 -13.65
CA ILE A 57 -0.08 -1.72 -13.99
C ILE A 57 0.95 -0.64 -13.60
N PRO A 58 0.93 0.53 -14.28
CA PRO A 58 1.67 1.71 -13.83
C PRO A 58 1.17 2.27 -12.48
N PRO A 59 2.05 2.93 -11.70
CA PRO A 59 3.49 3.08 -11.93
C PRO A 59 4.25 1.79 -11.61
N ALA A 60 5.49 1.69 -12.07
CA ALA A 60 6.42 0.58 -11.81
C ALA A 60 5.93 -0.79 -12.34
N ARG A 61 5.26 -0.79 -13.51
CA ARG A 61 4.87 -2.03 -14.21
C ARG A 61 6.08 -2.95 -14.43
N ASP A 62 5.85 -4.27 -14.37
CA ASP A 62 6.85 -5.33 -14.49
C ASP A 62 7.93 -5.36 -13.39
N THR A 63 7.81 -4.54 -12.34
CA THR A 63 8.68 -4.60 -11.18
C THR A 63 8.02 -5.34 -10.02
N LEU A 64 8.84 -5.74 -9.05
CA LEU A 64 8.35 -6.36 -7.81
C LEU A 64 7.94 -5.30 -6.81
N ALA A 65 6.90 -5.59 -6.03
CA ALA A 65 6.42 -4.75 -4.94
C ALA A 65 5.90 -5.62 -3.79
N LEU A 66 5.81 -5.06 -2.59
CA LEU A 66 5.01 -5.67 -1.53
C LEU A 66 3.52 -5.53 -1.91
N PRO A 67 2.69 -6.55 -1.66
CA PRO A 67 1.24 -6.47 -1.93
C PRO A 67 0.60 -5.31 -1.18
N GLY A 68 -0.36 -4.63 -1.81
CA GLY A 68 -1.07 -3.56 -1.11
C GLY A 68 -1.70 -2.51 -2.03
N GLY A 69 -2.67 -1.79 -1.45
CA GLY A 69 -3.42 -0.75 -2.15
C GLY A 69 -4.10 0.24 -1.21
N PHE A 70 -5.02 1.02 -1.74
CA PHE A 70 -5.69 2.06 -0.98
C PHE A 70 -6.62 1.49 0.09
N VAL A 71 -6.62 2.15 1.26
CA VAL A 71 -7.64 1.88 2.29
C VAL A 71 -8.95 2.51 1.84
N GLU A 72 -10.00 1.70 1.73
CA GLU A 72 -11.33 2.13 1.34
C GLU A 72 -12.13 2.72 2.51
N ALA A 73 -13.12 3.54 2.18
CA ALA A 73 -14.00 4.12 3.20
C ALA A 73 -14.81 3.00 3.90
N GLY A 74 -14.68 2.94 5.22
CA GLY A 74 -15.40 1.98 6.06
C GLY A 74 -14.62 0.73 6.44
N GLU A 75 -13.41 0.52 5.91
CA GLU A 75 -12.52 -0.55 6.35
C GLU A 75 -11.39 -0.03 7.24
N THR A 76 -10.85 -0.90 8.08
CA THR A 76 -9.60 -0.64 8.80
C THR A 76 -8.41 -0.90 7.89
N TRP A 77 -7.22 -0.35 8.22
CA TRP A 77 -6.01 -0.62 7.44
C TRP A 77 -5.60 -2.09 7.45
N GLN A 78 -5.94 -2.85 8.52
CA GLN A 78 -5.69 -4.29 8.59
C GLN A 78 -6.61 -5.04 7.60
N GLN A 79 -7.90 -4.63 7.53
CA GLN A 79 -8.84 -5.18 6.57
C GLN A 79 -8.40 -4.87 5.13
N ALA A 80 -7.95 -3.63 4.86
CA ALA A 80 -7.39 -3.26 3.56
C ALA A 80 -6.17 -4.14 3.19
N ALA A 81 -5.18 -4.27 4.08
CA ALA A 81 -4.00 -5.09 3.83
C ALA A 81 -4.36 -6.56 3.57
N SER A 82 -5.34 -7.11 4.31
CA SER A 82 -5.82 -8.49 4.13
C SER A 82 -6.61 -8.67 2.83
N ARG A 83 -7.43 -7.68 2.45
CA ARG A 83 -8.17 -7.66 1.18
C ARG A 83 -7.20 -7.64 0.00
N GLU A 84 -6.24 -6.71 -0.02
CA GLU A 84 -5.22 -6.59 -1.07
C GLU A 84 -4.41 -7.89 -1.22
N LEU A 85 -4.00 -8.50 -0.10
CA LEU A 85 -3.29 -9.78 -0.13
C LEU A 85 -4.16 -10.91 -0.72
N SER A 86 -5.47 -10.89 -0.47
CA SER A 86 -6.41 -11.82 -1.08
C SER A 86 -6.64 -11.55 -2.57
N GLU A 87 -6.72 -10.29 -2.98
CA GLU A 87 -6.94 -9.89 -4.38
C GLU A 87 -5.71 -10.16 -5.23
N GLU A 88 -4.52 -9.74 -4.80
CA GLU A 88 -3.28 -9.85 -5.57
C GLU A 88 -2.63 -11.25 -5.52
N VAL A 89 -2.83 -12.01 -4.44
CA VAL A 89 -2.15 -13.30 -4.20
C VAL A 89 -3.12 -14.46 -4.06
N GLY A 90 -4.40 -14.20 -3.73
CA GLY A 90 -5.37 -15.24 -3.38
C GLY A 90 -5.24 -15.75 -1.93
N LEU A 91 -4.34 -15.16 -1.13
CA LEU A 91 -4.10 -15.58 0.26
C LEU A 91 -5.10 -14.92 1.21
N ARG A 92 -5.97 -15.72 1.82
CA ARG A 92 -6.91 -15.25 2.85
C ARG A 92 -6.27 -15.24 4.22
N THR A 93 -6.36 -14.12 4.90
CA THR A 93 -5.75 -13.88 6.21
C THR A 93 -6.76 -13.30 7.20
N ASP A 94 -6.47 -13.42 8.50
CA ASP A 94 -7.24 -12.79 9.56
C ASP A 94 -6.72 -11.35 9.80
N PRO A 95 -7.52 -10.30 9.54
CA PRO A 95 -7.10 -8.92 9.79
C PRO A 95 -6.72 -8.65 11.26
N GLU A 96 -7.34 -9.34 12.22
CA GLU A 96 -7.05 -9.16 13.65
C GLU A 96 -5.65 -9.69 14.05
N ALA A 97 -5.07 -10.56 13.23
CA ALA A 97 -3.72 -11.08 13.45
C ALA A 97 -2.62 -10.15 12.90
N VAL A 98 -2.97 -9.14 12.10
CA VAL A 98 -2.02 -8.23 11.47
C VAL A 98 -1.49 -7.22 12.49
N ARG A 99 -0.17 -7.06 12.56
CA ARG A 99 0.52 -6.12 13.44
C ARG A 99 1.10 -4.95 12.65
N LEU A 100 1.08 -3.75 13.22
CA LEU A 100 1.77 -2.62 12.60
C LEU A 100 3.28 -2.88 12.55
N TYR A 101 3.84 -2.83 11.35
CA TYR A 101 5.29 -2.97 11.11
C TYR A 101 5.97 -1.61 10.97
N ASP A 102 5.40 -0.72 10.15
CA ASP A 102 5.88 0.65 9.94
C ASP A 102 4.78 1.57 9.39
N THR A 103 5.01 2.87 9.50
CA THR A 103 4.19 3.89 8.85
C THR A 103 5.10 4.94 8.24
N ILE A 104 4.99 5.19 6.93
CA ILE A 104 5.88 6.10 6.20
C ILE A 104 5.06 7.05 5.33
N SER A 105 5.30 8.36 5.46
CA SER A 105 4.75 9.37 4.56
C SER A 105 5.57 9.45 3.29
N ALA A 106 4.93 9.28 2.14
CA ALA A 106 5.56 9.45 0.83
C ALA A 106 5.45 10.91 0.34
N PRO A 107 6.41 11.38 -0.49
CA PRO A 107 6.42 12.76 -0.98
C PRO A 107 5.21 13.15 -1.83
N ASP A 108 4.50 12.19 -2.40
CA ASP A 108 3.29 12.39 -3.23
C ASP A 108 1.99 12.58 -2.41
N GLY A 109 2.11 12.61 -1.07
CA GLY A 109 0.98 12.72 -0.16
C GLY A 109 0.31 11.40 0.17
N THR A 110 0.94 10.26 -0.12
CA THR A 110 0.49 8.94 0.32
C THR A 110 1.01 8.64 1.72
N LEU A 111 0.19 8.03 2.56
CA LEU A 111 0.57 7.48 3.86
C LEU A 111 0.58 5.96 3.75
N LEU A 112 1.77 5.36 3.69
CA LEU A 112 1.96 3.91 3.63
C LEU A 112 1.91 3.33 5.05
N ILE A 113 1.07 2.33 5.26
CA ILE A 113 0.90 1.59 6.51
C ILE A 113 1.29 0.14 6.24
N PHE A 114 2.45 -0.27 6.74
CA PHE A 114 2.97 -1.62 6.54
C PHE A 114 2.48 -2.54 7.66
N GLY A 115 1.71 -3.56 7.30
CA GLY A 115 1.19 -4.57 8.20
C GLY A 115 2.02 -5.85 8.16
N LEU A 116 2.56 -6.29 9.30
CA LEU A 116 3.24 -7.59 9.43
C LEU A 116 2.21 -8.68 9.69
N PHE A 117 2.14 -9.63 8.80
CA PHE A 117 1.28 -10.81 8.90
C PHE A 117 1.96 -11.96 9.64
N PRO A 118 1.20 -12.89 10.23
CA PRO A 118 1.74 -14.15 10.72
C PRO A 118 2.52 -14.88 9.61
N ALA A 119 3.68 -15.43 9.96
CA ALA A 119 4.53 -16.12 9.01
C ALA A 119 3.88 -17.43 8.53
N LEU A 120 3.94 -17.69 7.23
CA LEU A 120 3.70 -19.02 6.67
C LEU A 120 4.99 -19.85 6.80
N ALA A 121 4.85 -21.11 7.19
CA ALA A 121 6.02 -21.97 7.42
C ALA A 121 6.73 -22.35 6.10
N THR A 122 5.95 -22.56 5.03
CA THR A 122 6.46 -22.97 3.71
C THR A 122 5.73 -22.25 2.58
N PRO A 123 6.36 -22.15 1.38
CA PRO A 123 5.69 -21.65 0.18
C PRO A 123 4.47 -22.48 -0.27
N ASP A 124 4.38 -23.75 0.15
CA ASP A 124 3.27 -24.63 -0.20
C ASP A 124 1.93 -24.21 0.43
N GLU A 125 1.97 -23.31 1.41
CA GLU A 125 0.78 -22.69 2.00
C GLU A 125 0.21 -21.56 1.15
N LEU A 126 0.96 -21.08 0.14
CA LEU A 126 0.47 -20.10 -0.80
C LEU A 126 -0.48 -20.74 -1.81
N PRO A 127 -1.56 -20.05 -2.21
CA PRO A 127 -2.41 -20.53 -3.28
C PRO A 127 -1.66 -20.54 -4.62
N PRO A 128 -2.15 -21.28 -5.62
CA PRO A 128 -1.59 -21.19 -6.97
C PRO A 128 -1.73 -19.76 -7.50
N ALA A 129 -0.69 -19.27 -8.20
CA ALA A 129 -0.71 -17.94 -8.78
C ALA A 129 -1.85 -17.85 -9.82
N ALA A 130 -2.65 -16.80 -9.72
CA ALA A 130 -3.75 -16.47 -10.65
C ALA A 130 -3.54 -15.04 -11.16
N PRO A 131 -2.65 -14.84 -12.16
CA PRO A 131 -2.34 -13.52 -12.70
C PRO A 131 -3.59 -12.85 -13.29
N ASP A 132 -3.66 -11.52 -13.12
CA ASP A 132 -4.65 -10.65 -13.73
C ASP A 132 -3.99 -9.40 -14.36
N ASP A 133 -4.79 -8.37 -14.67
CA ASP A 133 -4.27 -7.15 -15.29
C ASP A 133 -3.44 -6.30 -14.28
N GLU A 134 -3.69 -6.43 -12.98
CA GLU A 134 -3.02 -5.65 -11.93
C GLU A 134 -1.80 -6.37 -11.37
N THR A 135 -1.85 -7.71 -11.30
CA THR A 135 -0.80 -8.56 -10.74
C THR A 135 -0.43 -9.68 -11.68
N LEU A 136 0.78 -9.65 -12.23
CA LEU A 136 1.31 -10.66 -13.18
C LEU A 136 1.77 -11.96 -12.49
N GLY A 137 1.66 -12.02 -11.17
CA GLY A 137 2.04 -13.14 -10.33
C GLY A 137 2.81 -12.70 -9.09
N PHE A 138 3.26 -13.66 -8.30
CA PHE A 138 4.01 -13.42 -7.08
C PHE A 138 5.21 -14.36 -6.95
N GLU A 139 6.17 -13.98 -6.13
CA GLU A 139 7.33 -14.80 -5.75
C GLU A 139 7.72 -14.55 -4.29
N VAL A 140 8.51 -15.46 -3.72
CA VAL A 140 9.09 -15.31 -2.37
C VAL A 140 10.56 -14.95 -2.51
N LEU A 141 10.94 -13.77 -2.02
CA LEU A 141 12.34 -13.35 -1.94
C LEU A 141 12.97 -13.95 -0.69
N HIS A 142 14.19 -14.49 -0.81
CA HIS A 142 14.98 -15.00 0.32
C HIS A 142 16.18 -14.13 0.68
N GLU A 143 16.34 -13.01 -0.02
CA GLU A 143 17.42 -12.05 0.20
C GLU A 143 16.97 -10.63 -0.15
N PRO A 144 17.64 -9.58 0.36
CA PRO A 144 17.36 -8.20 -0.01
C PRO A 144 17.44 -7.98 -1.52
N ARG A 145 16.41 -7.31 -2.07
CA ARG A 145 16.32 -6.97 -3.49
C ARG A 145 15.65 -5.61 -3.68
N ALA A 146 16.09 -4.85 -4.67
CA ALA A 146 15.42 -3.62 -5.05
C ALA A 146 14.01 -3.92 -5.60
N LEU A 147 13.01 -3.20 -5.09
CA LEU A 147 11.62 -3.26 -5.51
C LEU A 147 11.28 -2.01 -6.35
N GLY A 148 10.15 -2.02 -7.02
CA GLY A 148 9.68 -0.94 -7.88
C GLY A 148 9.42 0.40 -7.16
N PHE A 149 9.33 0.36 -5.83
CA PHE A 149 9.18 1.55 -4.98
C PHE A 149 10.28 1.57 -3.91
N ASP A 150 10.96 2.70 -3.77
CA ASP A 150 12.05 2.86 -2.79
C ASP A 150 11.60 2.60 -1.36
N LEU A 151 10.38 3.02 -0.99
CA LEU A 151 9.85 2.80 0.35
C LEU A 151 9.54 1.32 0.61
N HIS A 152 9.09 0.55 -0.39
CA HIS A 152 8.96 -0.90 -0.29
C HIS A 152 10.32 -1.57 -0.17
N THR A 153 11.32 -1.16 -0.96
CA THR A 153 12.71 -1.63 -0.86
C THR A 153 13.26 -1.41 0.55
N ARG A 154 13.06 -0.22 1.12
CA ARG A 154 13.51 0.11 2.48
C ARG A 154 12.89 -0.83 3.53
N VAL A 155 11.60 -1.08 3.44
CA VAL A 155 10.88 -1.96 4.38
C VAL A 155 11.31 -3.41 4.22
N ALA A 156 11.44 -3.91 2.98
CA ALA A 156 11.92 -5.26 2.69
C ALA A 156 13.34 -5.49 3.22
N ASN A 157 14.27 -4.54 2.99
CA ASN A 157 15.63 -4.61 3.50
C ASN A 157 15.68 -4.65 5.03
N ARG A 158 14.83 -3.87 5.71
CA ARG A 158 14.72 -3.91 7.17
C ARG A 158 14.21 -5.26 7.66
N TYR A 159 13.21 -5.83 6.99
CA TYR A 159 12.71 -7.17 7.31
C TYR A 159 13.83 -8.21 7.24
N PHE A 160 14.60 -8.27 6.15
CA PHE A 160 15.72 -9.22 6.02
C PHE A 160 16.82 -8.99 7.07
N ALA A 161 17.11 -7.73 7.41
CA ALA A 161 18.07 -7.43 8.47
C ALA A 161 17.61 -7.95 9.84
N GLN A 162 16.32 -7.89 10.15
CA GLN A 162 15.73 -8.43 11.39
C GLN A 162 15.78 -9.96 11.40
N VAL A 163 15.39 -10.61 10.30
CA VAL A 163 15.49 -12.07 10.17
C VAL A 163 16.93 -12.55 10.36
N ALA A 164 17.92 -11.88 9.76
CA ALA A 164 19.33 -12.20 9.92
C ALA A 164 19.84 -12.01 11.36
N ALA A 165 19.22 -11.11 12.13
CA ALA A 165 19.52 -10.87 13.55
C ALA A 165 18.77 -11.82 14.50
N GLY A 166 17.89 -12.68 13.98
CA GLY A 166 17.08 -13.62 14.79
C GLY A 166 15.92 -12.97 15.55
N LEU A 167 15.46 -11.82 15.05
CA LEU A 167 14.36 -11.04 15.63
C LEU A 167 13.03 -11.32 14.93
#